data_5f6e1fa1f37fe971af65f20cf6cfc5a0
#
_entry.id   5f6e1fa1f37fe971af65f20cf6cfc5a0
#
_cell.length_a   1.000
_cell.length_b   1.000
_cell.length_c   1.000
_cell.angle_alpha   90.00
_cell.angle_beta   90.00
_cell.angle_gamma   90.00
#
_symmetry.space_group_name_H-M   'P 1'
#
loop_
_entity.id
_entity.type
_entity.pdbx_description
1 polymer ?
#
loop_
_entity_poly.entity_id
_entity_poly.type
_entity_poly.pdbx_seq_one_letter_code
_entity_poly.pdbx_strand_id
1 'polypeptide(L)'
;MPRIGTPLSPSATRVLLCGSGELGKEVVIELQRLGVEVIAVDRYANAPAMQVAHRSHVINMLDGAALRAVIELEQPHYIVPEIEAIATATLVELENEGYTVIPSARAAQLTMNREGIRRLAAEELGLPTSPYQFADSFEQCRAAVEAIGFPCLIKPIMSSSGKGQSVLKSAADLQAAWDYAQAGGRAGKGRVIVEGFIDFDYEIALLTVRHSGGTTFCAPVGHRQVKGDYQESWQPQAMSPIALAESERVAKAVTEALGGRGLFGVELFIKGDQVWFSEVS
;
A
#
# COMPACT_ATOMS: atom_id res chain seq x y z
N MET A 1 -6.09 -15.29 -26.84
CA MET A 1 -6.14 -15.72 -25.45
C MET A 1 -4.71 -15.82 -24.95
N PRO A 2 -4.39 -15.32 -23.78
CA PRO A 2 -3.08 -15.57 -23.18
C PRO A 2 -2.91 -17.09 -23.01
N ARG A 3 -1.75 -17.61 -23.37
CA ARG A 3 -1.42 -19.02 -23.13
C ARG A 3 -0.74 -19.09 -21.76
N ILE A 4 -1.37 -19.76 -20.83
CA ILE A 4 -0.76 -20.11 -19.54
C ILE A 4 -0.19 -21.51 -19.76
N GLY A 5 1.13 -21.67 -19.57
CA GLY A 5 1.79 -22.97 -19.72
C GLY A 5 1.55 -23.87 -18.50
N THR A 6 2.20 -25.01 -18.49
CA THR A 6 2.14 -25.95 -17.36
C THR A 6 3.25 -25.60 -16.36
N PRO A 7 2.95 -25.45 -15.07
CA PRO A 7 3.98 -25.25 -14.03
C PRO A 7 5.09 -26.30 -14.09
N LEU A 8 6.30 -25.91 -13.77
CA LEU A 8 7.51 -26.74 -13.77
C LEU A 8 7.91 -27.25 -15.19
N SER A 9 7.41 -26.60 -16.23
CA SER A 9 7.77 -26.88 -17.63
C SER A 9 8.39 -25.65 -18.31
N PRO A 10 9.07 -25.80 -19.46
CA PRO A 10 9.61 -24.65 -20.19
C PRO A 10 8.55 -23.65 -20.67
N SER A 11 7.28 -24.06 -20.74
CA SER A 11 6.17 -23.20 -21.15
C SER A 11 5.48 -22.49 -19.99
N ALA A 12 5.91 -22.70 -18.73
CA ALA A 12 5.27 -22.16 -17.55
C ALA A 12 5.22 -20.62 -17.58
N THR A 13 4.07 -20.06 -17.23
CA THR A 13 3.99 -18.64 -16.82
C THR A 13 4.45 -18.56 -15.38
N ARG A 14 5.53 -17.79 -15.10
CA ARG A 14 6.15 -17.68 -13.79
C ARG A 14 5.85 -16.33 -13.15
N VAL A 15 5.43 -16.37 -11.89
CA VAL A 15 5.26 -15.21 -11.02
C VAL A 15 6.24 -15.32 -9.85
N LEU A 16 6.99 -14.26 -9.60
CA LEU A 16 7.79 -14.10 -8.40
C LEU A 16 7.05 -13.17 -7.45
N LEU A 17 6.64 -13.71 -6.30
CA LEU A 17 5.91 -12.99 -5.25
C LEU A 17 6.90 -12.51 -4.19
N CYS A 18 7.00 -11.21 -4.01
CA CYS A 18 7.85 -10.56 -3.02
C CYS A 18 7.03 -10.21 -1.78
N GLY A 19 7.03 -11.10 -0.81
CA GLY A 19 6.22 -11.15 0.38
C GLY A 19 5.51 -12.50 0.47
N SER A 20 5.78 -13.25 1.52
CA SER A 20 5.30 -14.62 1.66
C SER A 20 4.50 -14.83 2.95
N GLY A 21 3.82 -13.77 3.42
CA GLY A 21 2.94 -13.79 4.57
C GLY A 21 1.63 -14.54 4.32
N GLU A 22 0.66 -14.32 5.19
CA GLU A 22 -0.66 -14.98 5.13
C GLU A 22 -1.42 -14.59 3.86
N LEU A 23 -1.44 -13.29 3.51
CA LEU A 23 -2.05 -12.83 2.27
C LEU A 23 -1.30 -13.38 1.05
N GLY A 24 0.02 -13.35 1.08
CA GLY A 24 0.85 -13.94 0.03
C GLY A 24 0.54 -15.40 -0.22
N LYS A 25 0.22 -16.18 0.81
CA LYS A 25 -0.22 -17.58 0.68
C LYS A 25 -1.51 -17.71 -0.13
N GLU A 26 -2.51 -16.88 0.14
CA GLU A 26 -3.77 -16.88 -0.61
C GLU A 26 -3.53 -16.49 -2.09
N VAL A 27 -2.68 -15.50 -2.33
CA VAL A 27 -2.29 -15.11 -3.70
C VAL A 27 -1.62 -16.28 -4.45
N VAL A 28 -0.71 -17.02 -3.80
CA VAL A 28 -0.06 -18.20 -4.39
C VAL A 28 -1.11 -19.26 -4.75
N ILE A 29 -2.04 -19.56 -3.85
CA ILE A 29 -3.09 -20.56 -4.07
C ILE A 29 -3.94 -20.19 -5.28
N GLU A 30 -4.37 -18.92 -5.39
CA GLU A 30 -5.17 -18.46 -6.53
C GLU A 30 -4.37 -18.47 -7.85
N LEU A 31 -3.12 -18.08 -7.84
CA LEU A 31 -2.26 -18.17 -9.03
C LEU A 31 -2.08 -19.62 -9.48
N GLN A 32 -1.93 -20.57 -8.55
CA GLN A 32 -1.85 -22.00 -8.88
C GLN A 32 -3.16 -22.55 -9.46
N ARG A 33 -4.33 -22.10 -8.97
CA ARG A 33 -5.64 -22.45 -9.57
C ARG A 33 -5.74 -22.00 -11.02
N LEU A 34 -5.07 -20.90 -11.37
CA LEU A 34 -4.97 -20.41 -12.75
C LEU A 34 -3.88 -21.13 -13.56
N GLY A 35 -3.14 -22.08 -13.00
CA GLY A 35 -2.07 -22.80 -13.69
C GLY A 35 -0.75 -22.02 -13.78
N VAL A 36 -0.53 -21.05 -12.90
CA VAL A 36 0.70 -20.23 -12.86
C VAL A 36 1.74 -20.89 -11.93
N GLU A 37 2.99 -20.88 -12.35
CA GLU A 37 4.12 -21.29 -11.51
C GLU A 37 4.53 -20.11 -10.61
N VAL A 38 4.58 -20.34 -9.31
CA VAL A 38 4.86 -19.28 -8.33
C VAL A 38 6.15 -19.55 -7.58
N ILE A 39 6.97 -18.52 -7.49
CA ILE A 39 8.20 -18.45 -6.71
C ILE A 39 7.93 -17.47 -5.54
N ALA A 40 8.05 -17.92 -4.30
CA ALA A 40 7.80 -17.12 -3.11
C ALA A 40 9.12 -16.61 -2.50
N VAL A 41 9.18 -15.32 -2.17
CA VAL A 41 10.38 -14.69 -1.60
C VAL A 41 10.03 -14.00 -0.28
N ASP A 42 10.82 -14.24 0.76
CA ASP A 42 10.71 -13.55 2.05
C ASP A 42 12.05 -13.54 2.79
N ARG A 43 12.12 -12.80 3.90
CA ARG A 43 13.32 -12.68 4.75
C ARG A 43 13.54 -13.86 5.71
N TYR A 44 12.57 -14.75 5.88
CA TYR A 44 12.64 -15.90 6.79
C TYR A 44 12.13 -17.17 6.12
N ALA A 45 12.69 -18.28 6.54
CA ALA A 45 12.33 -19.59 5.99
C ALA A 45 10.94 -20.05 6.47
N ASN A 46 10.31 -20.89 5.65
CA ASN A 46 8.99 -21.47 5.94
C ASN A 46 7.88 -20.43 6.14
N ALA A 47 8.01 -19.26 5.54
CA ALA A 47 6.93 -18.28 5.50
C ALA A 47 5.66 -18.91 4.88
N PRO A 48 4.45 -18.47 5.27
CA PRO A 48 3.19 -19.12 4.88
C PRO A 48 3.04 -19.42 3.38
N ALA A 49 3.39 -18.48 2.51
CA ALA A 49 3.32 -18.70 1.05
C ALA A 49 4.37 -19.69 0.54
N MET A 50 5.55 -19.78 1.17
CA MET A 50 6.58 -20.73 0.78
C MET A 50 6.15 -22.19 0.97
N GLN A 51 5.19 -22.45 1.87
CA GLN A 51 4.67 -23.80 2.14
C GLN A 51 3.82 -24.34 0.98
N VAL A 52 3.35 -23.46 0.09
CA VAL A 52 2.48 -23.83 -1.03
C VAL A 52 3.06 -23.45 -2.40
N ALA A 53 4.09 -22.60 -2.45
CA ALA A 53 4.73 -22.20 -3.70
C ALA A 53 5.52 -23.36 -4.35
N HIS A 54 5.78 -23.28 -5.65
CA HIS A 54 6.58 -24.27 -6.37
C HIS A 54 8.07 -24.20 -6.01
N ARG A 55 8.58 -22.99 -5.74
CA ARG A 55 9.94 -22.73 -5.24
C ARG A 55 9.92 -21.55 -4.27
N SER A 56 10.97 -21.41 -3.49
CA SER A 56 11.10 -20.28 -2.57
C SER A 56 12.55 -19.86 -2.37
N HIS A 57 12.74 -18.57 -2.06
CA HIS A 57 14.02 -17.98 -1.69
C HIS A 57 13.91 -17.18 -0.41
N VAL A 58 14.93 -17.32 0.44
CA VAL A 58 15.05 -16.55 1.68
C VAL A 58 16.13 -15.49 1.49
N ILE A 59 15.72 -14.23 1.39
CA ILE A 59 16.63 -13.09 1.22
C ILE A 59 16.10 -11.87 2.00
N ASN A 60 16.98 -10.94 2.30
CA ASN A 60 16.55 -9.60 2.69
C ASN A 60 16.12 -8.82 1.44
N MET A 61 14.83 -8.65 1.23
CA MET A 61 14.30 -7.95 0.05
C MET A 61 14.59 -6.44 0.02
N LEU A 62 15.08 -5.86 1.12
CA LEU A 62 15.63 -4.49 1.14
C LEU A 62 17.05 -4.42 0.53
N ASP A 63 17.72 -5.57 0.39
CA ASP A 63 18.97 -5.68 -0.36
C ASP A 63 18.66 -5.82 -1.85
N GLY A 64 18.84 -4.74 -2.60
CA GLY A 64 18.57 -4.69 -4.04
C GLY A 64 19.41 -5.68 -4.84
N ALA A 65 20.65 -5.95 -4.43
CA ALA A 65 21.51 -6.92 -5.14
C ALA A 65 21.01 -8.35 -4.94
N ALA A 66 20.61 -8.72 -3.72
CA ALA A 66 20.02 -10.02 -3.43
C ALA A 66 18.67 -10.21 -4.16
N LEU A 67 17.81 -9.17 -4.18
CA LEU A 67 16.56 -9.21 -4.91
C LEU A 67 16.77 -9.39 -6.41
N ARG A 68 17.67 -8.61 -7.02
CA ARG A 68 18.04 -8.72 -8.44
C ARG A 68 18.56 -10.13 -8.77
N ALA A 69 19.46 -10.67 -7.97
CA ALA A 69 20.04 -11.99 -8.21
C ALA A 69 18.97 -13.10 -8.25
N VAL A 70 17.96 -13.05 -7.39
CA VAL A 70 16.85 -14.01 -7.41
C VAL A 70 15.98 -13.82 -8.65
N ILE A 71 15.67 -12.57 -9.02
CA ILE A 71 14.86 -12.27 -10.21
C ILE A 71 15.58 -12.73 -11.49
N GLU A 72 16.88 -12.48 -11.60
CA GLU A 72 17.70 -12.92 -12.73
C GLU A 72 17.84 -14.45 -12.78
N LEU A 73 17.92 -15.13 -11.63
CA LEU A 73 17.97 -16.59 -11.57
C LEU A 73 16.64 -17.23 -12.03
N GLU A 74 15.53 -16.72 -11.55
CA GLU A 74 14.20 -17.31 -11.78
C GLU A 74 13.55 -16.86 -13.09
N GLN A 75 14.00 -15.75 -13.69
CA GLN A 75 13.48 -15.19 -14.94
C GLN A 75 11.93 -15.18 -14.95
N PRO A 76 11.27 -14.54 -13.98
CA PRO A 76 9.82 -14.53 -13.91
C PRO A 76 9.21 -13.69 -15.03
N HIS A 77 8.00 -14.04 -15.46
CA HIS A 77 7.21 -13.22 -16.38
C HIS A 77 6.61 -12.00 -15.68
N TYR A 78 6.31 -12.16 -14.39
CA TYR A 78 5.73 -11.11 -13.55
C TYR A 78 6.38 -11.10 -12.17
N ILE A 79 6.65 -9.90 -11.67
CA ILE A 79 7.13 -9.65 -10.30
C ILE A 79 5.99 -8.95 -9.56
N VAL A 80 5.57 -9.52 -8.43
CA VAL A 80 4.46 -9.00 -7.64
C VAL A 80 4.98 -8.60 -6.26
N PRO A 81 5.21 -7.30 -6.00
CA PRO A 81 5.46 -6.80 -4.66
C PRO A 81 4.16 -6.89 -3.84
N GLU A 82 4.21 -7.59 -2.70
CA GLU A 82 3.08 -7.77 -1.80
C GLU A 82 3.29 -7.05 -0.47
N ILE A 83 4.56 -6.86 -0.06
CA ILE A 83 4.90 -6.14 1.18
C ILE A 83 5.65 -4.85 0.89
N GLU A 84 5.68 -3.93 1.87
CA GLU A 84 6.37 -2.65 1.73
C GLU A 84 7.91 -2.74 1.96
N ALA A 85 8.41 -3.82 2.56
CA ALA A 85 9.83 -3.99 2.88
C ALA A 85 10.64 -4.54 1.69
N ILE A 86 10.67 -3.79 0.59
CA ILE A 86 11.30 -4.14 -0.69
C ILE A 86 12.20 -3.01 -1.18
N ALA A 87 13.29 -3.35 -1.89
CA ALA A 87 14.14 -2.40 -2.60
C ALA A 87 13.43 -1.89 -3.87
N THR A 88 12.49 -0.95 -3.72
CA THR A 88 11.69 -0.42 -4.83
C THR A 88 12.52 0.26 -5.92
N ALA A 89 13.66 0.86 -5.58
CA ALA A 89 14.60 1.41 -6.57
C ALA A 89 15.09 0.32 -7.54
N THR A 90 15.43 -0.86 -7.02
CA THR A 90 15.83 -2.01 -7.84
C THR A 90 14.69 -2.51 -8.72
N LEU A 91 13.43 -2.49 -8.22
CA LEU A 91 12.27 -2.83 -9.06
C LEU A 91 12.09 -1.84 -10.22
N VAL A 92 12.33 -0.54 -9.99
CA VAL A 92 12.30 0.49 -11.05
C VAL A 92 13.37 0.24 -12.10
N GLU A 93 14.59 -0.10 -11.70
CA GLU A 93 15.68 -0.47 -12.63
C GLU A 93 15.28 -1.68 -13.47
N LEU A 94 14.81 -2.76 -12.83
CA LEU A 94 14.40 -4.00 -13.50
C LEU A 94 13.22 -3.77 -14.47
N GLU A 95 12.26 -2.92 -14.10
CA GLU A 95 11.16 -2.55 -14.98
C GLU A 95 11.66 -1.80 -16.23
N ASN A 96 12.66 -0.91 -16.08
CA ASN A 96 13.31 -0.24 -17.19
C ASN A 96 14.13 -1.19 -18.08
N GLU A 97 14.61 -2.30 -17.52
CA GLU A 97 15.30 -3.38 -18.23
C GLU A 97 14.35 -4.36 -18.95
N GLY A 98 13.02 -4.19 -18.77
CA GLY A 98 12.01 -4.97 -19.46
C GLY A 98 11.30 -6.03 -18.62
N TYR A 99 11.61 -6.16 -17.33
CA TYR A 99 10.81 -6.99 -16.42
C TYR A 99 9.43 -6.36 -16.20
N THR A 100 8.42 -7.20 -15.97
CA THR A 100 7.06 -6.72 -15.71
C THR A 100 6.77 -6.77 -14.21
N VAL A 101 6.65 -5.59 -13.59
CA VAL A 101 6.24 -5.45 -12.19
C VAL A 101 4.74 -5.14 -12.13
N ILE A 102 4.00 -5.81 -11.26
CA ILE A 102 2.55 -5.64 -11.09
C ILE A 102 2.24 -5.29 -9.63
N PRO A 103 1.61 -4.10 -9.41
CA PRO A 103 1.01 -3.19 -10.39
C PRO A 103 2.01 -2.40 -11.25
N SER A 104 3.01 -1.76 -10.70
CA SER A 104 4.21 -1.19 -11.33
C SER A 104 5.24 -0.88 -10.26
N ALA A 105 6.52 -0.79 -10.62
CA ALA A 105 7.57 -0.42 -9.67
C ALA A 105 7.33 0.99 -9.09
N ARG A 106 6.84 1.93 -9.91
CA ARG A 106 6.44 3.28 -9.47
C ARG A 106 5.29 3.23 -8.47
N ALA A 107 4.27 2.41 -8.71
CA ALA A 107 3.16 2.24 -7.78
C ALA A 107 3.66 1.72 -6.43
N ALA A 108 4.45 0.64 -6.43
CA ALA A 108 5.06 0.11 -5.21
C ALA A 108 5.90 1.16 -4.45
N GLN A 109 6.67 1.98 -5.16
CA GLN A 109 7.47 3.04 -4.56
C GLN A 109 6.62 4.15 -3.92
N LEU A 110 5.54 4.57 -4.57
CA LEU A 110 4.68 5.66 -4.08
C LEU A 110 3.77 5.21 -2.94
N THR A 111 3.20 4.01 -3.00
CA THR A 111 2.34 3.50 -1.93
C THR A 111 3.10 3.26 -0.62
N MET A 112 4.40 2.99 -0.70
CA MET A 112 5.28 2.87 0.47
C MET A 112 5.67 4.22 1.09
N ASN A 113 5.46 5.32 0.41
CA ASN A 113 5.88 6.66 0.82
C ASN A 113 4.67 7.57 1.00
N ARG A 114 4.26 7.81 2.26
CA ARG A 114 3.13 8.69 2.57
C ARG A 114 3.25 10.09 1.98
N GLU A 115 4.46 10.64 1.89
CA GLU A 115 4.65 11.94 1.26
C GLU A 115 4.35 11.87 -0.23
N GLY A 116 4.91 10.87 -0.93
CA GLY A 116 4.71 10.70 -2.36
C GLY A 116 3.23 10.54 -2.73
N ILE A 117 2.53 9.63 -2.02
CA ILE A 117 1.11 9.39 -2.32
C ILE A 117 0.21 10.55 -1.91
N ARG A 118 0.52 11.24 -0.80
CA ARG A 118 -0.25 12.41 -0.35
C ARG A 118 -0.11 13.57 -1.34
N ARG A 119 1.10 13.86 -1.82
CA ARG A 119 1.33 14.89 -2.84
C ARG A 119 0.66 14.55 -4.15
N LEU A 120 0.77 13.30 -4.61
CA LEU A 120 0.07 12.83 -5.79
C LEU A 120 -1.45 13.11 -5.69
N ALA A 121 -2.08 12.70 -4.59
CA ALA A 121 -3.51 12.87 -4.41
C ALA A 121 -3.92 14.34 -4.27
N ALA A 122 -3.27 15.10 -3.39
CA ALA A 122 -3.68 16.46 -3.05
C ALA A 122 -3.19 17.51 -4.05
N GLU A 123 -1.90 17.44 -4.48
CA GLU A 123 -1.26 18.51 -5.24
C GLU A 123 -1.34 18.27 -6.76
N GLU A 124 -1.16 17.02 -7.22
CA GLU A 124 -1.21 16.69 -8.64
C GLU A 124 -2.63 16.41 -9.14
N LEU A 125 -3.42 15.67 -8.36
CA LEU A 125 -4.78 15.27 -8.75
C LEU A 125 -5.87 16.20 -8.19
N GLY A 126 -5.55 17.09 -7.25
CA GLY A 126 -6.50 18.00 -6.62
C GLY A 126 -7.62 17.29 -5.87
N LEU A 127 -7.39 16.09 -5.35
CA LEU A 127 -8.39 15.32 -4.63
C LEU A 127 -8.55 15.83 -3.19
N PRO A 128 -9.75 15.78 -2.61
CA PRO A 128 -9.95 16.07 -1.20
C PRO A 128 -9.13 15.11 -0.32
N THR A 129 -8.32 15.67 0.57
CA THR A 129 -7.52 14.94 1.57
C THR A 129 -7.61 15.65 2.90
N SER A 130 -7.15 15.03 4.00
CA SER A 130 -6.89 15.75 5.25
C SER A 130 -5.93 16.92 4.99
N PRO A 131 -6.10 18.09 5.62
CA PRO A 131 -5.06 19.10 5.66
C PRO A 131 -3.77 18.50 6.22
N TYR A 132 -2.61 18.81 5.65
CA TYR A 132 -1.36 18.19 6.07
C TYR A 132 -0.16 19.11 5.97
N GLN A 133 0.87 18.82 6.77
CA GLN A 133 2.21 19.39 6.65
C GLN A 133 3.26 18.33 6.97
N PHE A 134 4.42 18.43 6.32
CA PHE A 134 5.57 17.56 6.62
C PHE A 134 6.55 18.28 7.54
N ALA A 135 7.21 17.51 8.41
CA ALA A 135 8.19 18.03 9.34
C ALA A 135 9.40 17.10 9.48
N ASP A 136 10.60 17.70 9.44
CA ASP A 136 11.89 17.00 9.57
C ASP A 136 12.48 17.16 10.98
N SER A 137 11.95 18.09 11.78
CA SER A 137 12.38 18.35 13.16
C SER A 137 11.20 18.53 14.09
N PHE A 138 11.46 18.43 15.38
CA PHE A 138 10.44 18.67 16.41
C PHE A 138 9.85 20.09 16.32
N GLU A 139 10.69 21.09 16.05
CA GLU A 139 10.27 22.49 15.90
C GLU A 139 9.34 22.67 14.72
N GLN A 140 9.66 22.04 13.57
CA GLN A 140 8.78 22.05 12.39
C GLN A 140 7.47 21.30 12.68
N CYS A 141 7.54 20.16 13.38
CA CYS A 141 6.35 19.41 13.77
C CYS A 141 5.44 20.23 14.68
N ARG A 142 6.01 20.95 15.65
CA ARG A 142 5.25 21.87 16.52
C ARG A 142 4.55 22.96 15.70
N ALA A 143 5.28 23.62 14.80
CA ALA A 143 4.71 24.64 13.92
C ALA A 143 3.59 24.09 13.04
N ALA A 144 3.77 22.86 12.52
CA ALA A 144 2.73 22.19 11.72
C ALA A 144 1.47 21.88 12.54
N VAL A 145 1.63 21.41 13.78
CA VAL A 145 0.50 21.16 14.70
C VAL A 145 -0.22 22.46 15.06
N GLU A 146 0.52 23.55 15.32
CA GLU A 146 -0.07 24.86 15.57
C GLU A 146 -0.86 25.39 14.38
N ALA A 147 -0.38 25.18 13.14
CA ALA A 147 -1.03 25.62 11.93
C ALA A 147 -2.28 24.79 11.58
N ILE A 148 -2.23 23.47 11.79
CA ILE A 148 -3.34 22.53 11.50
C ILE A 148 -4.41 22.60 12.59
N GLY A 149 -3.99 22.74 13.86
CA GLY A 149 -4.88 22.76 15.02
C GLY A 149 -5.20 21.36 15.57
N PHE A 150 -6.07 21.30 16.56
CA PHE A 150 -6.48 20.07 17.24
C PHE A 150 -7.96 19.72 16.94
N PRO A 151 -8.31 18.42 16.90
CA PRO A 151 -7.39 17.28 16.95
C PRO A 151 -6.60 17.12 15.64
N CYS A 152 -5.38 16.57 15.73
CA CYS A 152 -4.56 16.22 14.57
C CYS A 152 -3.82 14.90 14.81
N LEU A 153 -3.20 14.36 13.77
CA LEU A 153 -2.44 13.13 13.80
C LEU A 153 -0.99 13.39 13.42
N ILE A 154 -0.07 12.69 14.09
CA ILE A 154 1.33 12.59 13.65
C ILE A 154 1.60 11.17 13.24
N LYS A 155 2.21 10.98 12.04
CA LYS A 155 2.56 9.68 11.49
C LYS A 155 3.97 9.71 10.91
N PRO A 156 4.80 8.66 11.07
CA PRO A 156 6.04 8.52 10.28
C PRO A 156 5.70 8.42 8.79
N ILE A 157 6.60 8.92 7.93
CA ILE A 157 6.43 8.81 6.47
C ILE A 157 6.40 7.37 6.00
N MET A 158 7.23 6.52 6.62
CA MET A 158 7.31 5.09 6.29
C MET A 158 6.94 4.27 7.52
N SER A 159 5.69 3.88 7.62
CA SER A 159 5.18 2.95 8.62
C SER A 159 3.91 2.28 8.12
N SER A 160 3.60 1.10 8.65
CA SER A 160 2.36 0.37 8.37
C SER A 160 1.65 -0.01 9.66
N SER A 161 0.39 -0.39 9.56
CA SER A 161 -0.42 -0.88 10.68
C SER A 161 -0.45 0.09 11.88
N GLY A 162 -0.52 1.39 11.62
CA GLY A 162 -0.63 2.41 12.67
C GLY A 162 0.60 2.59 13.58
N LYS A 163 1.72 1.90 13.31
CA LYS A 163 2.93 2.01 14.14
C LYS A 163 3.52 3.42 14.05
N GLY A 164 3.79 4.02 15.22
CA GLY A 164 4.28 5.38 15.33
C GLY A 164 3.21 6.46 15.10
N GLN A 165 1.94 6.09 14.89
CA GLN A 165 0.84 7.03 14.71
C GLN A 165 0.26 7.45 16.06
N SER A 166 0.00 8.75 16.24
CA SER A 166 -0.65 9.30 17.42
C SER A 166 -1.68 10.34 17.06
N VAL A 167 -2.80 10.34 17.78
CA VAL A 167 -3.80 11.41 17.75
C VAL A 167 -3.47 12.40 18.88
N LEU A 168 -3.30 13.66 18.52
CA LEU A 168 -3.08 14.76 19.45
C LEU A 168 -4.41 15.48 19.68
N LYS A 169 -4.79 15.58 20.95
CA LYS A 169 -5.97 16.35 21.38
C LYS A 169 -5.60 17.72 21.93
N SER A 170 -4.34 17.89 22.30
CA SER A 170 -3.80 19.12 22.87
C SER A 170 -2.29 19.22 22.63
N ALA A 171 -1.71 20.40 22.87
CA ALA A 171 -0.28 20.63 22.81
C ALA A 171 0.53 19.77 23.79
N ALA A 172 -0.08 19.32 24.90
CA ALA A 172 0.58 18.46 25.88
C ALA A 172 0.94 17.07 25.31
N ASP A 173 0.26 16.62 24.27
CA ASP A 173 0.47 15.31 23.65
C ASP A 173 1.67 15.31 22.68
N LEU A 174 2.15 16.49 22.27
CA LEU A 174 3.07 16.65 21.15
C LEU A 174 4.41 15.93 21.34
N GLN A 175 5.06 16.09 22.51
CA GLN A 175 6.36 15.46 22.73
C GLN A 175 6.28 13.94 22.68
N ALA A 176 5.30 13.36 23.36
CA ALA A 176 5.10 11.92 23.38
C ALA A 176 4.77 11.36 21.98
N ALA A 177 3.94 12.08 21.20
CA ALA A 177 3.59 11.72 19.85
C ALA A 177 4.80 11.77 18.88
N TRP A 178 5.63 12.81 18.99
CA TRP A 178 6.86 12.91 18.23
C TRP A 178 7.81 11.75 18.55
N ASP A 179 8.08 11.50 19.83
CA ASP A 179 9.00 10.44 20.27
C ASP A 179 8.51 9.06 19.80
N TYR A 180 7.20 8.81 19.87
CA TYR A 180 6.60 7.58 19.37
C TYR A 180 6.71 7.46 17.84
N ALA A 181 6.51 8.55 17.10
CA ALA A 181 6.68 8.55 15.66
C ALA A 181 8.13 8.25 15.24
N GLN A 182 9.12 8.80 16.00
CA GLN A 182 10.54 8.54 15.77
C GLN A 182 10.95 7.09 16.10
N ALA A 183 10.27 6.45 17.04
CA ALA A 183 10.52 5.04 17.40
C ALA A 183 9.82 4.05 16.47
N GLY A 184 8.67 4.42 15.90
CA GLY A 184 7.81 3.54 15.08
C GLY A 184 8.12 3.53 13.59
N GLY A 185 8.97 4.42 13.09
CA GLY A 185 9.32 4.50 11.68
C GLY A 185 10.19 3.33 11.20
N ARG A 186 9.85 2.70 10.08
CA ARG A 186 10.65 1.61 9.47
C ARG A 186 11.99 2.09 8.91
N ALA A 187 12.08 3.36 8.52
CA ALA A 187 13.31 3.98 8.02
C ALA A 187 14.16 4.63 9.12
N GLY A 188 13.84 4.39 10.41
CA GLY A 188 14.49 5.02 11.55
C GLY A 188 13.93 6.41 11.86
N LYS A 189 14.70 7.21 12.61
CA LYS A 189 14.36 8.60 12.95
C LYS A 189 14.30 9.45 11.68
N GLY A 190 13.22 10.20 11.49
CA GLY A 190 13.09 10.99 10.28
C GLY A 190 11.82 11.81 10.21
N ARG A 191 11.49 12.12 8.99
CA ARG A 191 10.37 12.94 8.57
C ARG A 191 9.02 12.35 8.98
N VAL A 192 8.13 13.23 9.45
CA VAL A 192 6.75 12.90 9.78
C VAL A 192 5.76 13.71 8.94
N ILE A 193 4.54 13.23 8.86
CA ILE A 193 3.39 14.00 8.41
C ILE A 193 2.51 14.35 9.60
N VAL A 194 2.08 15.60 9.68
CA VAL A 194 1.03 16.09 10.57
C VAL A 194 -0.23 16.26 9.75
N GLU A 195 -1.31 15.59 10.12
CA GLU A 195 -2.59 15.60 9.40
C GLU A 195 -3.72 16.11 10.29
N GLY A 196 -4.58 16.97 9.75
CA GLY A 196 -5.82 17.36 10.37
C GLY A 196 -6.77 16.16 10.48
N PHE A 197 -7.52 16.10 11.57
CA PHE A 197 -8.51 15.07 11.77
C PHE A 197 -9.74 15.32 10.89
N ILE A 198 -10.18 14.30 10.17
CA ILE A 198 -11.45 14.31 9.44
C ILE A 198 -12.53 13.72 10.36
N ASP A 199 -13.55 14.50 10.62
CA ASP A 199 -14.75 14.04 11.34
C ASP A 199 -15.67 13.31 10.33
N PHE A 200 -15.40 12.01 10.14
CA PHE A 200 -16.12 11.16 9.19
C PHE A 200 -17.20 10.30 9.86
N ASP A 201 -18.20 9.90 9.09
CA ASP A 201 -19.24 8.99 9.56
C ASP A 201 -18.74 7.53 9.57
N TYR A 202 -17.98 7.16 8.53
CA TYR A 202 -17.33 5.85 8.39
C TYR A 202 -16.18 5.92 7.38
N GLU A 203 -15.31 4.94 7.46
CA GLU A 203 -14.27 4.74 6.46
C GLU A 203 -14.50 3.45 5.66
N ILE A 204 -14.00 3.42 4.44
CA ILE A 204 -14.08 2.26 3.56
C ILE A 204 -12.73 1.93 2.95
N ALA A 205 -12.52 0.65 2.63
CA ALA A 205 -11.55 0.23 1.65
C ALA A 205 -12.28 -0.12 0.35
N LEU A 206 -11.91 0.56 -0.74
CA LEU A 206 -12.43 0.29 -2.09
C LEU A 206 -11.40 -0.50 -2.88
N LEU A 207 -11.61 -1.82 -2.97
CA LEU A 207 -10.77 -2.69 -3.76
C LEU A 207 -10.96 -2.36 -5.25
N THR A 208 -9.89 -1.91 -5.86
CA THR A 208 -9.85 -1.37 -7.23
C THR A 208 -8.96 -2.24 -8.10
N VAL A 209 -9.48 -2.72 -9.21
CA VAL A 209 -8.79 -3.61 -10.14
C VAL A 209 -8.51 -2.87 -11.44
N ARG A 210 -7.23 -2.69 -11.77
CA ARG A 210 -6.81 -2.17 -13.06
C ARG A 210 -6.42 -3.32 -13.99
N HIS A 211 -7.03 -3.35 -15.16
CA HIS A 211 -6.83 -4.41 -16.16
C HIS A 211 -6.79 -3.84 -17.58
N SER A 212 -6.56 -4.69 -18.58
CA SER A 212 -6.43 -4.26 -19.98
C SER A 212 -7.69 -3.60 -20.57
N GLY A 213 -8.86 -3.85 -19.98
CA GLY A 213 -10.13 -3.26 -20.40
C GLY A 213 -10.56 -2.01 -19.62
N GLY A 214 -9.76 -1.58 -18.64
CA GLY A 214 -10.08 -0.40 -17.82
C GLY A 214 -9.90 -0.62 -16.33
N THR A 215 -10.77 -0.01 -15.53
CA THR A 215 -10.80 -0.12 -14.06
C THR A 215 -12.17 -0.64 -13.62
N THR A 216 -12.17 -1.60 -12.71
CA THR A 216 -13.38 -2.12 -12.06
C THR A 216 -13.21 -2.06 -10.54
N PHE A 217 -14.35 -2.03 -9.83
CA PHE A 217 -14.39 -1.91 -8.39
C PHE A 217 -15.12 -3.10 -7.79
N CYS A 218 -14.65 -3.58 -6.63
CA CYS A 218 -15.43 -4.44 -5.78
C CYS A 218 -16.44 -3.60 -4.99
N ALA A 219 -17.43 -4.24 -4.40
CA ALA A 219 -18.31 -3.56 -3.45
C ALA A 219 -17.45 -2.97 -2.30
N PRO A 220 -17.77 -1.77 -1.79
CA PRO A 220 -16.98 -1.15 -0.72
C PRO A 220 -16.93 -2.03 0.53
N VAL A 221 -15.76 -2.11 1.15
CA VAL A 221 -15.55 -2.80 2.41
C VAL A 221 -15.60 -1.76 3.54
N GLY A 222 -16.59 -1.87 4.41
CA GLY A 222 -16.61 -1.13 5.67
C GLY A 222 -15.78 -1.85 6.72
N HIS A 223 -15.22 -1.10 7.66
CA HIS A 223 -14.47 -1.70 8.75
C HIS A 223 -14.57 -0.84 10.04
N ARG A 224 -14.31 -1.49 11.15
CA ARG A 224 -14.18 -0.84 12.44
C ARG A 224 -12.79 -1.10 13.01
N GLN A 225 -12.12 -0.02 13.36
CA GLN A 225 -10.82 -0.07 14.02
C GLN A 225 -10.94 0.37 15.48
N VAL A 226 -10.12 -0.21 16.35
CA VAL A 226 -9.94 0.24 17.73
C VAL A 226 -8.44 0.42 17.99
N LYS A 227 -8.02 1.65 18.28
CA LYS A 227 -6.61 2.03 18.47
C LYS A 227 -5.69 1.67 17.28
N GLY A 228 -6.23 1.71 16.07
CA GLY A 228 -5.51 1.36 14.84
C GLY A 228 -5.53 -0.11 14.47
N ASP A 229 -6.13 -0.99 15.28
CA ASP A 229 -6.27 -2.41 15.00
C ASP A 229 -7.65 -2.71 14.41
N TYR A 230 -7.69 -3.45 13.30
CA TYR A 230 -8.92 -3.96 12.71
C TYR A 230 -9.63 -4.91 13.68
N GLN A 231 -10.91 -4.64 13.95
CA GLN A 231 -11.75 -5.48 14.80
C GLN A 231 -12.74 -6.30 14.00
N GLU A 232 -13.36 -5.66 13.02
CA GLU A 232 -14.30 -6.30 12.11
C GLU A 232 -14.36 -5.57 10.79
N SER A 233 -14.73 -6.27 9.73
CA SER A 233 -15.02 -5.72 8.41
C SER A 233 -16.24 -6.41 7.82
N TRP A 234 -16.94 -5.71 6.95
CA TRP A 234 -18.11 -6.22 6.24
C TRP A 234 -18.15 -5.71 4.80
N GLN A 235 -18.80 -6.49 3.93
CA GLN A 235 -18.98 -6.14 2.53
C GLN A 235 -20.35 -6.64 2.05
N PRO A 236 -21.17 -5.80 1.42
CA PRO A 236 -20.88 -4.39 1.07
C PRO A 236 -21.10 -3.43 2.24
N GLN A 237 -20.37 -2.33 2.27
CA GLN A 237 -20.72 -1.16 3.05
C GLN A 237 -21.86 -0.43 2.36
N ALA A 238 -22.96 -0.19 3.07
CA ALA A 238 -24.05 0.63 2.56
C ALA A 238 -23.63 2.10 2.44
N MET A 239 -23.85 2.68 1.27
CA MET A 239 -23.47 4.06 0.94
C MET A 239 -24.57 4.72 0.12
N SER A 240 -24.60 6.06 0.10
CA SER A 240 -25.41 6.77 -0.88
C SER A 240 -24.84 6.55 -2.30
N PRO A 241 -25.69 6.57 -3.35
CA PRO A 241 -25.19 6.48 -4.73
C PRO A 241 -24.19 7.59 -5.08
N ILE A 242 -24.31 8.77 -4.50
CA ILE A 242 -23.41 9.91 -4.72
C ILE A 242 -22.04 9.61 -4.09
N ALA A 243 -22.00 9.20 -2.83
CA ALA A 243 -20.76 8.85 -2.14
C ALA A 243 -20.05 7.66 -2.82
N LEU A 244 -20.80 6.66 -3.29
CA LEU A 244 -20.23 5.53 -4.02
C LEU A 244 -19.58 5.98 -5.34
N ALA A 245 -20.29 6.75 -6.17
CA ALA A 245 -19.78 7.25 -7.44
C ALA A 245 -18.54 8.15 -7.23
N GLU A 246 -18.54 8.98 -6.19
CA GLU A 246 -17.39 9.83 -5.87
C GLU A 246 -16.19 8.99 -5.36
N SER A 247 -16.44 7.95 -4.56
CA SER A 247 -15.40 7.02 -4.10
C SER A 247 -14.74 6.29 -5.27
N GLU A 248 -15.53 5.81 -6.24
CA GLU A 248 -15.02 5.20 -7.47
C GLU A 248 -14.22 6.19 -8.32
N ARG A 249 -14.68 7.44 -8.42
CA ARG A 249 -13.96 8.52 -9.13
C ARG A 249 -12.60 8.79 -8.51
N VAL A 250 -12.53 8.93 -7.18
CA VAL A 250 -11.29 9.16 -6.44
C VAL A 250 -10.35 7.98 -6.60
N ALA A 251 -10.82 6.74 -6.37
CA ALA A 251 -10.02 5.53 -6.48
C ALA A 251 -9.48 5.34 -7.91
N LYS A 252 -10.30 5.60 -8.93
CA LYS A 252 -9.89 5.55 -10.32
C LYS A 252 -8.78 6.56 -10.61
N ALA A 253 -8.94 7.81 -10.20
CA ALA A 253 -7.97 8.87 -10.45
C ALA A 253 -6.59 8.52 -9.84
N VAL A 254 -6.57 8.09 -8.57
CA VAL A 254 -5.32 7.70 -7.88
C VAL A 254 -4.67 6.50 -8.56
N THR A 255 -5.41 5.43 -8.80
CA THR A 255 -4.83 4.21 -9.39
C THR A 255 -4.42 4.38 -10.84
N GLU A 256 -5.07 5.25 -11.63
CA GLU A 256 -4.62 5.65 -12.97
C GLU A 256 -3.30 6.41 -12.92
N ALA A 257 -3.15 7.34 -11.97
CA ALA A 257 -1.91 8.10 -11.80
C ALA A 257 -0.75 7.24 -11.31
N LEU A 258 -1.00 6.22 -10.48
CA LEU A 258 0.00 5.22 -10.10
C LEU A 258 0.48 4.38 -11.29
N GLY A 259 -0.38 4.19 -12.27
CA GLY A 259 -0.05 3.41 -13.47
C GLY A 259 -0.12 1.91 -13.27
N GLY A 260 0.26 1.16 -14.31
CA GLY A 260 0.28 -0.30 -14.28
C GLY A 260 -1.10 -0.96 -14.28
N ARG A 261 -1.09 -2.26 -14.06
CA ARG A 261 -2.28 -3.13 -13.89
C ARG A 261 -2.11 -3.88 -12.58
N GLY A 262 -3.20 -4.11 -11.85
CA GLY A 262 -3.12 -4.83 -10.59
C GLY A 262 -4.29 -4.54 -9.68
N LEU A 263 -4.13 -4.94 -8.43
CA LEU A 263 -5.09 -4.74 -7.36
C LEU A 263 -4.60 -3.61 -6.47
N PHE A 264 -5.53 -2.76 -6.06
CA PHE A 264 -5.26 -1.65 -5.15
C PHE A 264 -6.34 -1.60 -4.08
N GLY A 265 -5.96 -1.37 -2.84
CA GLY A 265 -6.85 -1.04 -1.74
C GLY A 265 -6.84 0.48 -1.54
N VAL A 266 -7.92 1.18 -1.90
CA VAL A 266 -8.01 2.63 -1.72
C VAL A 266 -8.85 2.92 -0.48
N GLU A 267 -8.24 3.55 0.53
CA GLU A 267 -8.91 3.92 1.78
C GLU A 267 -9.47 5.33 1.69
N LEU A 268 -10.74 5.47 2.06
CA LEU A 268 -11.50 6.70 1.92
C LEU A 268 -12.30 6.99 3.20
N PHE A 269 -12.33 8.26 3.62
CA PHE A 269 -13.22 8.75 4.66
C PHE A 269 -14.50 9.30 4.04
N ILE A 270 -15.64 8.97 4.63
CA ILE A 270 -16.96 9.34 4.12
C ILE A 270 -17.74 10.13 5.19
N LYS A 271 -18.28 11.28 4.78
CA LYS A 271 -19.22 12.05 5.60
C LYS A 271 -20.39 12.52 4.74
N GLY A 272 -21.56 11.94 4.95
CA GLY A 272 -22.68 12.12 4.03
C GLY A 272 -22.29 11.72 2.60
N ASP A 273 -22.33 12.67 1.68
CA ASP A 273 -21.92 12.47 0.28
C ASP A 273 -20.46 12.92 -0.01
N GLN A 274 -19.76 13.44 0.99
CA GLN A 274 -18.37 13.89 0.84
C GLN A 274 -17.39 12.74 1.02
N VAL A 275 -16.36 12.74 0.18
CA VAL A 275 -15.32 11.69 0.15
C VAL A 275 -13.94 12.32 0.23
N TRP A 276 -13.10 11.84 1.13
CA TRP A 276 -11.69 12.22 1.24
C TRP A 276 -10.79 11.01 1.03
N PHE A 277 -9.75 11.20 0.23
CA PHE A 277 -8.69 10.23 0.08
C PHE A 277 -7.86 10.15 1.37
N SER A 278 -7.67 8.94 1.88
CA SER A 278 -6.85 8.64 3.04
C SER A 278 -5.51 8.02 2.63
N GLU A 279 -5.54 6.82 2.08
CA GLU A 279 -4.35 6.04 1.72
C GLU A 279 -4.66 5.10 0.54
N VAL A 280 -3.61 4.55 -0.08
CA VAL A 280 -3.72 3.46 -1.06
C VAL A 280 -2.57 2.47 -0.87
N SER A 281 -2.89 1.20 -0.95
CA SER A 281 -1.96 0.07 -0.89
C SER A 281 -2.09 -0.83 -2.11
#